data_8793f590e86ecfa4d523dec2081cd297
#
_entry.id   8793f590e86ecfa4d523dec2081cd297
#
_cell.length_a   1.000
_cell.length_b   1.000
_cell.length_c   1.000
_cell.angle_alpha   90.00
_cell.angle_beta   90.00
_cell.angle_gamma   90.00
#
_symmetry.space_group_name_H-M   'P 1'
#
loop_
_entity.id
_entity.type
_entity.pdbx_description
1 polymer ?
#
loop_
_entity_poly.entity_id
_entity_poly.type
_entity_poly.pdbx_seq_one_letter_code
_entity_poly.pdbx_strand_id
1 'polypeptide(L)'
;MGIAAVRFKRDNPYAVRRESGCMHGGIMDTEEFWEFALLRYARPGVAQCCVALQDAHGANVMLLLYCAWRAQGGECVRDAALRQATARLEPLDRHLVRPLRAARRAIRRAADALDSPALAVGADRLMQAELAAERRQARLLADGASSLRAGPARACAAQSLAACLEGCGTAPAQARMEGARLAALVFDC
;
A
#
# COMPACT_ATOMS: atom_id res chain seq x y z
N MET A 1 -7.22 0.14 -9.37
CA MET A 1 -7.33 1.45 -8.72
C MET A 1 -8.04 1.29 -7.37
N GLY A 2 -7.34 0.84 -6.31
CA GLY A 2 -7.86 0.83 -4.95
C GLY A 2 -7.75 2.23 -4.33
N ILE A 3 -6.72 2.51 -3.56
CA ILE A 3 -6.43 3.83 -2.96
C ILE A 3 -6.51 5.01 -3.97
N ALA A 4 -6.37 4.76 -5.28
CA ALA A 4 -6.26 5.79 -6.35
C ALA A 4 -7.54 6.59 -6.66
N ALA A 5 -8.70 6.18 -6.20
CA ALA A 5 -9.94 6.88 -6.54
C ALA A 5 -10.41 7.89 -5.50
N VAL A 6 -9.65 8.07 -4.42
CA VAL A 6 -9.88 9.20 -3.52
C VAL A 6 -9.39 10.47 -4.24
N ARG A 7 -10.26 11.11 -5.02
CA ARG A 7 -10.08 12.51 -5.40
C ARG A 7 -9.88 13.28 -4.08
N PHE A 8 -8.68 13.75 -3.86
CA PHE A 8 -8.33 14.65 -2.77
C PHE A 8 -9.14 15.95 -3.00
N LYS A 9 -10.42 15.96 -2.55
CA LYS A 9 -11.13 17.21 -2.34
C LYS A 9 -10.38 17.92 -1.22
N ARG A 10 -10.13 19.22 -1.40
CA ARG A 10 -9.52 20.11 -0.41
C ARG A 10 -10.24 20.14 0.96
N ASP A 11 -11.35 19.47 1.08
CA ASP A 11 -12.14 19.32 2.30
C ASP A 11 -11.98 17.89 2.84
N ASN A 12 -10.75 17.55 3.27
CA ASN A 12 -10.51 16.31 4.00
C ASN A 12 -11.05 16.49 5.43
N PRO A 13 -12.18 15.85 5.81
CA PRO A 13 -12.70 15.92 7.18
C PRO A 13 -11.77 15.26 8.22
N TYR A 14 -10.68 14.65 7.79
CA TYR A 14 -9.67 14.00 8.63
C TYR A 14 -8.34 14.78 8.69
N ALA A 15 -8.31 16.05 8.29
CA ALA A 15 -7.16 16.92 8.52
C ALA A 15 -7.05 17.23 10.03
N VAL A 16 -6.46 16.31 10.77
CA VAL A 16 -6.06 16.55 12.17
C VAL A 16 -4.93 17.57 12.16
N ARG A 17 -5.14 18.69 12.88
CA ARG A 17 -4.09 19.69 13.15
C ARG A 17 -2.92 18.99 13.81
N ARG A 18 -1.73 19.11 13.21
CA ARG A 18 -0.47 18.75 13.84
C ARG A 18 -0.26 19.67 15.05
N GLU A 19 -0.52 19.18 16.24
CA GLU A 19 0.15 19.70 17.42
C GLU A 19 1.49 18.97 17.53
N SER A 20 2.57 19.76 17.57
CA SER A 20 3.94 19.30 17.72
C SER A 20 4.10 18.61 19.08
N GLY A 21 3.95 17.30 19.11
CA GLY A 21 4.08 16.45 20.29
C GLY A 21 5.28 15.52 20.16
N CYS A 22 6.18 15.63 21.13
CA CYS A 22 7.39 14.87 21.37
C CYS A 22 7.39 13.42 20.92
N MET A 23 8.51 13.01 20.35
CA MET A 23 8.94 11.64 20.15
C MET A 23 8.77 10.79 21.41
N HIS A 24 7.69 10.00 21.49
CA HIS A 24 7.59 8.89 22.44
C HIS A 24 7.80 7.60 21.68
N GLY A 25 8.87 6.90 22.00
CA GLY A 25 9.18 5.61 21.42
C GLY A 25 8.08 4.59 21.74
N GLY A 26 7.56 3.91 20.71
CA GLY A 26 7.02 2.56 20.88
C GLY A 26 5.64 2.23 20.39
N ILE A 27 4.80 3.17 19.95
CA ILE A 27 3.54 2.83 19.29
C ILE A 27 3.54 3.56 17.94
N MET A 28 3.79 2.80 16.87
CA MET A 28 3.71 3.34 15.52
C MET A 28 2.25 3.59 15.20
N ASP A 29 1.91 4.87 14.96
CA ASP A 29 0.53 5.28 14.78
C ASP A 29 -0.01 4.73 13.45
N THR A 30 -1.09 4.01 13.53
CA THR A 30 -1.83 3.50 12.37
C THR A 30 -2.25 4.62 11.42
N GLU A 31 -2.61 5.78 11.96
CA GLU A 31 -3.03 6.93 11.17
C GLU A 31 -1.83 7.55 10.44
N GLU A 32 -0.64 7.59 11.04
CA GLU A 32 0.58 8.06 10.37
C GLU A 32 0.93 7.20 9.15
N PHE A 33 0.86 5.87 9.29
CA PHE A 33 1.08 4.98 8.16
C PHE A 33 0.01 5.16 7.08
N TRP A 34 -1.27 5.26 7.47
CA TRP A 34 -2.36 5.45 6.52
C TRP A 34 -2.22 6.76 5.75
N GLU A 35 -1.91 7.87 6.44
CA GLU A 35 -1.64 9.17 5.81
C GLU A 35 -0.44 9.11 4.86
N PHE A 36 0.66 8.50 5.29
CA PHE A 36 1.81 8.26 4.43
C PHE A 36 1.40 7.50 3.17
N ALA A 37 0.66 6.40 3.33
CA ALA A 37 0.22 5.58 2.21
C ALA A 37 -0.60 6.38 1.20
N LEU A 38 -1.58 7.16 1.66
CA LEU A 38 -2.39 8.03 0.80
C LEU A 38 -1.56 9.08 0.07
N LEU A 39 -0.68 9.78 0.80
CA LEU A 39 0.17 10.83 0.23
C LEU A 39 1.13 10.28 -0.83
N ARG A 40 1.76 9.12 -0.56
CA ARG A 40 2.71 8.52 -1.51
C ARG A 40 2.01 7.90 -2.71
N TYR A 41 0.88 7.26 -2.49
CA TYR A 41 0.10 6.68 -3.60
C TYR A 41 -0.44 7.73 -4.57
N ALA A 42 -0.72 8.95 -4.09
CA ALA A 42 -1.16 10.06 -4.93
C ALA A 42 -0.03 10.69 -5.77
N ARG A 43 1.23 10.34 -5.54
CA ARG A 43 2.35 10.85 -6.33
C ARG A 43 2.33 10.32 -7.76
N PRO A 44 2.78 11.13 -8.75
CA PRO A 44 2.85 10.68 -10.14
C PRO A 44 3.64 9.38 -10.30
N GLY A 45 3.05 8.39 -10.97
CA GLY A 45 3.68 7.11 -11.26
C GLY A 45 3.61 6.06 -10.14
N VAL A 46 3.42 6.43 -8.87
CA VAL A 46 3.38 5.46 -7.76
C VAL A 46 2.18 4.52 -7.88
N ALA A 47 0.98 5.07 -8.07
CA ALA A 47 -0.23 4.26 -8.22
C ALA A 47 -0.13 3.28 -9.38
N GLN A 48 0.34 3.74 -10.54
CA GLN A 48 0.53 2.92 -11.73
C GLN A 48 1.55 1.80 -11.49
N CYS A 49 2.67 2.12 -10.84
CA CYS A 49 3.70 1.14 -10.50
C CYS A 49 3.16 0.09 -9.52
N CYS A 50 2.49 0.50 -8.43
CA CYS A 50 1.90 -0.41 -7.47
C CYS A 50 0.87 -1.36 -8.11
N VAL A 51 -0.01 -0.83 -8.99
CA VAL A 51 -1.01 -1.65 -9.70
C VAL A 51 -0.33 -2.61 -10.67
N ALA A 52 0.71 -2.19 -11.39
CA ALA A 52 1.47 -3.08 -12.27
C ALA A 52 2.13 -4.23 -11.51
N LEU A 53 2.76 -3.95 -10.37
CA LEU A 53 3.37 -4.98 -9.50
C LEU A 53 2.33 -5.94 -8.93
N GLN A 54 1.16 -5.42 -8.54
CA GLN A 54 0.04 -6.23 -8.07
C GLN A 54 -0.50 -7.15 -9.17
N ASP A 55 -0.67 -6.64 -10.39
CA ASP A 55 -1.26 -7.40 -11.49
C ASP A 55 -0.26 -8.43 -12.07
N ALA A 56 1.04 -8.10 -12.12
CA ALA A 56 2.08 -8.97 -12.64
C ALA A 56 2.55 -10.04 -11.62
N HIS A 57 2.63 -9.68 -10.34
CA HIS A 57 3.28 -10.52 -9.33
C HIS A 57 2.37 -10.86 -8.13
N GLY A 58 1.12 -10.36 -8.11
CA GLY A 58 0.22 -10.57 -6.97
C GLY A 58 0.64 -9.81 -5.71
N ALA A 59 1.52 -8.80 -5.84
CA ALA A 59 2.03 -8.03 -4.71
C ALA A 59 0.90 -7.29 -3.98
N ASN A 60 0.92 -7.30 -2.64
CA ASN A 60 -0.03 -6.55 -1.84
C ASN A 60 0.43 -5.09 -1.73
N VAL A 61 -0.37 -4.15 -2.24
CA VAL A 61 -0.04 -2.72 -2.28
C VAL A 61 0.19 -2.13 -0.89
N MET A 62 -0.61 -2.54 0.11
CA MET A 62 -0.42 -2.06 1.48
C MET A 62 0.91 -2.53 2.08
N LEU A 63 1.36 -3.74 1.75
CA LEU A 63 2.66 -4.24 2.17
C LEU A 63 3.82 -3.47 1.48
N LEU A 64 3.68 -3.15 0.19
CA LEU A 64 4.66 -2.33 -0.52
C LEU A 64 4.79 -0.93 0.11
N LEU A 65 3.66 -0.27 0.38
CA LEU A 65 3.64 1.04 1.02
C LEU A 65 4.15 1.00 2.47
N TYR A 66 3.88 -0.09 3.19
CA TYR A 66 4.44 -0.32 4.53
C TYR A 66 5.96 -0.44 4.51
N CYS A 67 6.53 -1.19 3.57
CA CYS A 67 7.98 -1.28 3.41
C CYS A 67 8.61 0.10 3.14
N ALA A 68 7.96 0.92 2.32
CA ALA A 68 8.40 2.29 2.04
C ALA A 68 8.27 3.20 3.28
N TRP A 69 7.18 3.09 4.03
CA TRP A 69 6.97 3.86 5.25
C TRP A 69 8.04 3.56 6.32
N ARG A 70 8.31 2.27 6.57
CA ARG A 70 9.37 1.86 7.51
C ARG A 70 10.74 2.40 7.07
N ALA A 71 11.00 2.35 5.78
CA ALA A 71 12.24 2.86 5.22
C ALA A 71 12.40 4.38 5.40
N GLN A 72 11.32 5.16 5.50
CA GLN A 72 11.39 6.58 5.83
C GLN A 72 12.06 6.82 7.20
N GLY A 73 11.85 5.91 8.15
CA GLY A 73 12.55 5.88 9.45
C GLY A 73 13.94 5.23 9.41
N GLY A 74 14.45 4.85 8.23
CA GLY A 74 15.73 4.17 8.06
C GLY A 74 15.68 2.67 8.32
N GLU A 75 14.51 2.04 8.25
CA GLU A 75 14.31 0.63 8.60
C GLU A 75 14.12 -0.25 7.37
N CYS A 76 14.91 -1.31 7.25
CA CYS A 76 14.74 -2.31 6.20
C CYS A 76 13.85 -3.45 6.69
N VAL A 77 12.68 -3.64 6.06
CA VAL A 77 11.75 -4.75 6.35
C VAL A 77 12.14 -5.95 5.49
N ARG A 78 12.73 -6.98 6.10
CA ARG A 78 13.19 -8.20 5.41
C ARG A 78 12.99 -9.44 6.28
N ASP A 79 13.23 -10.60 5.70
CA ASP A 79 13.30 -11.90 6.38
C ASP A 79 12.10 -12.18 7.32
N ALA A 80 12.35 -12.38 8.59
CA ALA A 80 11.30 -12.72 9.56
C ALA A 80 10.25 -11.61 9.69
N ALA A 81 10.68 -10.34 9.68
CA ALA A 81 9.75 -9.20 9.78
C ALA A 81 8.81 -9.12 8.57
N LEU A 82 9.34 -9.34 7.36
CA LEU A 82 8.55 -9.37 6.14
C LEU A 82 7.57 -10.57 6.13
N ARG A 83 8.06 -11.77 6.48
CA ARG A 83 7.20 -12.96 6.58
C ARG A 83 6.07 -12.74 7.59
N GLN A 84 6.34 -12.14 8.74
CA GLN A 84 5.35 -11.86 9.75
C GLN A 84 4.31 -10.83 9.26
N ALA A 85 4.75 -9.75 8.61
CA ALA A 85 3.85 -8.76 8.02
C ALA A 85 2.95 -9.39 6.96
N THR A 86 3.52 -10.20 6.06
CA THR A 86 2.77 -10.95 5.03
C THR A 86 1.72 -11.87 5.66
N ALA A 87 2.10 -12.67 6.66
CA ALA A 87 1.21 -13.62 7.32
C ALA A 87 0.03 -12.93 8.03
N ARG A 88 0.24 -11.72 8.56
CA ARG A 88 -0.86 -10.92 9.16
C ARG A 88 -1.87 -10.42 8.14
N LEU A 89 -1.42 -10.11 6.93
CA LEU A 89 -2.29 -9.60 5.88
C LEU A 89 -3.02 -10.70 5.10
N GLU A 90 -2.40 -11.86 4.97
CA GLU A 90 -2.85 -12.93 4.07
C GLU A 90 -4.32 -13.30 4.24
N PRO A 91 -4.87 -13.52 5.46
CA PRO A 91 -6.28 -13.85 5.61
C PRO A 91 -7.22 -12.76 5.08
N LEU A 92 -6.94 -11.48 5.40
CA LEU A 92 -7.76 -10.36 4.97
C LEU A 92 -7.60 -10.09 3.46
N ASP A 93 -6.38 -10.21 2.94
CA ASP A 93 -6.08 -10.04 1.52
C ASP A 93 -6.81 -11.10 0.68
N ARG A 94 -6.63 -12.38 1.04
CA ARG A 94 -7.16 -13.51 0.31
C ARG A 94 -8.69 -13.57 0.34
N HIS A 95 -9.29 -13.38 1.51
CA HIS A 95 -10.72 -13.62 1.70
C HIS A 95 -11.58 -12.38 1.51
N LEU A 96 -11.00 -11.18 1.49
CA LEU A 96 -11.78 -9.95 1.37
C LEU A 96 -11.24 -9.00 0.30
N VAL A 97 -9.97 -8.54 0.39
CA VAL A 97 -9.47 -7.48 -0.50
C VAL A 97 -9.43 -7.93 -1.96
N ARG A 98 -8.84 -9.09 -2.25
CA ARG A 98 -8.78 -9.64 -3.62
C ARG A 98 -10.15 -9.92 -4.22
N PRO A 99 -11.11 -10.56 -3.52
CA PRO A 99 -12.47 -10.73 -4.02
C PRO A 99 -13.20 -9.42 -4.30
N LEU A 100 -13.13 -8.43 -3.39
CA LEU A 100 -13.73 -7.11 -3.59
C LEU A 100 -13.17 -6.42 -4.83
N ARG A 101 -11.86 -6.45 -5.01
CA ARG A 101 -11.16 -5.89 -6.17
C ARG A 101 -11.57 -6.56 -7.47
N ALA A 102 -11.67 -7.88 -7.47
CA ALA A 102 -12.10 -8.66 -8.64
C ALA A 102 -13.55 -8.31 -9.02
N ALA A 103 -14.45 -8.28 -8.03
CA ALA A 103 -15.86 -7.92 -8.24
C ALA A 103 -16.00 -6.48 -8.76
N ARG A 104 -15.29 -5.51 -8.13
CA ARG A 104 -15.30 -4.11 -8.59
C ARG A 104 -14.83 -3.98 -10.03
N ARG A 105 -13.72 -4.64 -10.40
CA ARG A 105 -13.19 -4.62 -11.78
C ARG A 105 -14.18 -5.24 -12.77
N ALA A 106 -14.86 -6.32 -12.40
CA ALA A 106 -15.85 -6.97 -13.25
C ALA A 106 -17.06 -6.05 -13.46
N ILE A 107 -17.62 -5.47 -12.39
CA ILE A 107 -18.77 -4.56 -12.48
C ILE A 107 -18.40 -3.29 -13.26
N ARG A 108 -17.17 -2.74 -13.08
CA ARG A 108 -16.73 -1.56 -13.85
C ARG A 108 -16.69 -1.88 -15.36
N ARG A 109 -16.12 -3.02 -15.75
CA ARG A 109 -16.12 -3.44 -17.18
C ARG A 109 -17.53 -3.62 -17.73
N ALA A 110 -18.45 -4.19 -16.94
CA ALA A 110 -19.84 -4.33 -17.36
C ALA A 110 -20.53 -2.96 -17.46
N ALA A 111 -20.26 -2.03 -16.54
CA ALA A 111 -20.79 -0.68 -16.59
C ALA A 111 -20.37 0.05 -17.88
N ASP A 112 -19.08 -0.06 -18.23
CA ASP A 112 -18.52 0.56 -19.44
C ASP A 112 -19.10 -0.10 -20.71
N ALA A 113 -19.23 -1.43 -20.75
CA ALA A 113 -19.74 -2.17 -21.90
C ALA A 113 -21.24 -1.96 -22.15
N LEU A 114 -22.02 -1.70 -21.09
CA LEU A 114 -23.48 -1.55 -21.16
C LEU A 114 -23.93 -0.09 -21.03
N ASP A 115 -23.00 0.86 -20.95
CA ASP A 115 -23.26 2.28 -20.67
C ASP A 115 -24.24 2.46 -19.48
N SER A 116 -23.96 1.74 -18.36
CA SER A 116 -24.87 1.64 -17.22
C SER A 116 -24.40 2.45 -16.02
N PRO A 117 -25.00 3.63 -15.75
CA PRO A 117 -24.69 4.42 -14.56
C PRO A 117 -24.95 3.67 -13.25
N ALA A 118 -25.97 2.81 -13.21
CA ALA A 118 -26.30 2.02 -12.02
C ALA A 118 -25.19 1.02 -11.66
N LEU A 119 -24.60 0.35 -12.64
CA LEU A 119 -23.43 -0.51 -12.42
C LEU A 119 -22.20 0.29 -12.02
N ALA A 120 -22.01 1.49 -12.59
CA ALA A 120 -20.91 2.37 -12.19
C ALA A 120 -20.99 2.74 -10.70
N VAL A 121 -22.18 3.10 -10.20
CA VAL A 121 -22.43 3.34 -8.76
C VAL A 121 -22.15 2.08 -7.94
N GLY A 122 -22.53 0.90 -8.43
CA GLY A 122 -22.21 -0.38 -7.79
C GLY A 122 -20.69 -0.61 -7.63
N ALA A 123 -19.92 -0.34 -8.68
CA ALA A 123 -18.47 -0.42 -8.65
C ALA A 123 -17.85 0.58 -7.63
N ASP A 124 -18.40 1.79 -7.52
CA ASP A 124 -17.92 2.79 -6.56
C ASP A 124 -18.20 2.37 -5.10
N ARG A 125 -19.33 1.71 -4.84
CA ARG A 125 -19.61 1.14 -3.50
C ARG A 125 -18.62 0.03 -3.14
N LEU A 126 -18.29 -0.86 -4.08
CA LEU A 126 -17.26 -1.89 -3.86
C LEU A 126 -15.89 -1.27 -3.65
N MET A 127 -15.56 -0.17 -4.31
CA MET A 127 -14.33 0.57 -4.08
C MET A 127 -14.25 1.10 -2.64
N GLN A 128 -15.35 1.61 -2.07
CA GLN A 128 -15.37 2.05 -0.67
C GLN A 128 -15.17 0.89 0.29
N ALA A 129 -15.75 -0.27 0.02
CA ALA A 129 -15.54 -1.49 0.82
C ALA A 129 -14.08 -1.98 0.72
N GLU A 130 -13.48 -1.98 -0.47
CA GLU A 130 -12.07 -2.30 -0.70
C GLU A 130 -11.16 -1.36 0.12
N LEU A 131 -11.41 -0.05 0.06
CA LEU A 131 -10.64 0.96 0.80
C LEU A 131 -10.74 0.77 2.32
N ALA A 132 -11.93 0.43 2.84
CA ALA A 132 -12.11 0.12 4.26
C ALA A 132 -11.31 -1.13 4.69
N ALA A 133 -11.26 -2.15 3.83
CA ALA A 133 -10.46 -3.34 4.07
C ALA A 133 -8.95 -3.04 4.01
N GLU A 134 -8.49 -2.22 3.07
CA GLU A 134 -7.09 -1.75 2.99
C GLU A 134 -6.70 -0.93 4.22
N ARG A 135 -7.58 -0.09 4.74
CA ARG A 135 -7.35 0.62 6.01
C ARG A 135 -7.24 -0.35 7.19
N ARG A 136 -7.99 -1.46 7.19
CA ARG A 136 -7.80 -2.52 8.20
C ARG A 136 -6.45 -3.22 8.03
N GLN A 137 -5.99 -3.45 6.81
CA GLN A 137 -4.63 -3.96 6.55
C GLN A 137 -3.56 -3.00 7.12
N ALA A 138 -3.73 -1.69 6.95
CA ALA A 138 -2.81 -0.71 7.54
C ALA A 138 -2.68 -0.87 9.06
N ARG A 139 -3.79 -1.07 9.76
CA ARG A 139 -3.78 -1.30 11.23
C ARG A 139 -3.01 -2.57 11.59
N LEU A 140 -3.28 -3.68 10.89
CA LEU A 140 -2.58 -4.95 11.14
C LEU A 140 -1.06 -4.86 10.93
N LEU A 141 -0.61 -4.00 10.01
CA LEU A 141 0.81 -3.75 9.76
C LEU A 141 1.43 -2.85 10.84
N ALA A 142 0.75 -1.77 11.23
CA ALA A 142 1.23 -0.84 12.23
C ALA A 142 1.40 -1.51 13.60
N ASP A 143 0.42 -2.31 14.04
CA ASP A 143 0.43 -3.01 15.33
C ASP A 143 1.58 -4.02 15.48
N GLY A 144 2.24 -4.39 14.41
CA GLY A 144 3.27 -5.43 14.38
C GLY A 144 4.70 -4.96 14.16
N ALA A 145 4.93 -3.70 14.19
CA ALA A 145 6.20 -3.12 13.83
C ALA A 145 7.27 -3.26 14.95
N SER A 146 8.36 -3.96 14.66
CA SER A 146 9.58 -3.92 15.47
C SER A 146 10.65 -3.12 14.75
N SER A 147 11.42 -2.31 15.47
CA SER A 147 12.38 -1.38 14.89
C SER A 147 13.74 -2.01 14.64
N LEU A 148 14.19 -2.02 13.40
CA LEU A 148 15.56 -2.30 13.00
C LEU A 148 16.06 -1.13 12.14
N ARG A 149 16.86 -0.25 12.70
CA ARG A 149 17.48 0.84 11.92
C ARG A 149 18.67 0.30 11.11
N ALA A 150 18.74 0.61 9.82
CA ALA A 150 19.76 0.03 8.96
C ALA A 150 20.32 0.92 7.83
N GLY A 151 19.83 2.13 7.57
CA GLY A 151 20.43 2.94 6.51
C GLY A 151 19.59 4.05 5.86
N PRO A 152 20.04 4.61 4.72
CA PRO A 152 19.32 5.64 4.00
C PRO A 152 17.94 5.15 3.52
N ALA A 153 16.91 5.98 3.69
CA ALA A 153 15.52 5.63 3.44
C ALA A 153 15.27 4.97 2.07
N ARG A 154 15.78 5.56 0.99
CA ARG A 154 15.62 5.04 -0.37
C ARG A 154 16.27 3.66 -0.56
N ALA A 155 17.48 3.45 -0.01
CA ALA A 155 18.16 2.17 -0.10
C ALA A 155 17.43 1.07 0.69
N CYS A 156 16.97 1.40 1.90
CA CYS A 156 16.13 0.50 2.70
C CYS A 156 14.82 0.17 2.01
N ALA A 157 14.15 1.15 1.40
CA ALA A 157 12.95 0.92 0.62
C ALA A 157 13.20 -0.03 -0.55
N ALA A 158 14.22 0.24 -1.37
CA ALA A 158 14.54 -0.60 -2.51
C ALA A 158 14.80 -2.06 -2.11
N GLN A 159 15.55 -2.28 -1.02
CA GLN A 159 15.83 -3.63 -0.52
C GLN A 159 14.58 -4.32 0.03
N SER A 160 13.76 -3.61 0.80
CA SER A 160 12.52 -4.16 1.37
C SER A 160 11.50 -4.51 0.28
N LEU A 161 11.37 -3.64 -0.72
CA LEU A 161 10.47 -3.83 -1.87
C LEU A 161 10.93 -5.01 -2.74
N ALA A 162 12.23 -5.13 -2.99
CA ALA A 162 12.79 -6.29 -3.70
C ALA A 162 12.49 -7.59 -2.96
N ALA A 163 12.74 -7.65 -1.64
CA ALA A 163 12.44 -8.83 -0.83
C ALA A 163 10.93 -9.18 -0.83
N CYS A 164 10.06 -8.16 -0.83
CA CYS A 164 8.62 -8.36 -0.92
C CYS A 164 8.23 -9.01 -2.27
N LEU A 165 8.79 -8.53 -3.38
CA LEU A 165 8.54 -9.07 -4.72
C LEU A 165 9.12 -10.49 -4.89
N GLU A 166 10.30 -10.76 -4.35
CA GLU A 166 10.88 -12.13 -4.31
C GLU A 166 9.95 -13.08 -3.53
N GLY A 167 9.37 -12.63 -2.43
CA GLY A 167 8.35 -13.38 -1.68
C GLY A 167 7.07 -13.66 -2.46
N CYS A 168 6.79 -12.89 -3.51
CA CYS A 168 5.70 -13.11 -4.46
C CYS A 168 6.11 -14.02 -5.64
N GLY A 169 7.34 -14.54 -5.66
CA GLY A 169 7.85 -15.40 -6.74
C GLY A 169 8.52 -14.65 -7.91
N THR A 170 8.76 -13.35 -7.77
CA THR A 170 9.48 -12.56 -8.78
C THR A 170 10.97 -12.95 -8.79
N ALA A 171 11.56 -13.11 -9.98
CA ALA A 171 12.99 -13.40 -10.10
C ALA A 171 13.85 -12.29 -9.44
N PRO A 172 14.94 -12.63 -8.72
CA PRO A 172 15.70 -11.68 -7.91
C PRO A 172 16.21 -10.44 -8.67
N ALA A 173 16.64 -10.61 -9.92
CA ALA A 173 17.09 -9.48 -10.75
C ALA A 173 15.94 -8.50 -11.06
N GLN A 174 14.78 -9.03 -11.43
CA GLN A 174 13.59 -8.24 -11.70
C GLN A 174 13.05 -7.59 -10.42
N ALA A 175 13.00 -8.33 -9.31
CA ALA A 175 12.57 -7.80 -8.01
C ALA A 175 13.42 -6.61 -7.57
N ARG A 176 14.75 -6.68 -7.74
CA ARG A 176 15.65 -5.55 -7.44
C ARG A 176 15.38 -4.34 -8.33
N MET A 177 15.18 -4.55 -9.63
CA MET A 177 14.89 -3.47 -10.58
C MET A 177 13.58 -2.78 -10.27
N GLU A 178 12.50 -3.55 -10.09
CA GLU A 178 11.16 -3.01 -9.79
C GLU A 178 11.10 -2.38 -8.39
N GLY A 179 11.75 -2.98 -7.40
CA GLY A 179 11.86 -2.42 -6.06
C GLY A 179 12.60 -1.07 -6.05
N ALA A 180 13.70 -0.96 -6.77
CA ALA A 180 14.43 0.28 -6.94
C ALA A 180 13.61 1.36 -7.66
N ARG A 181 12.86 0.96 -8.71
CA ARG A 181 11.96 1.85 -9.44
C ARG A 181 10.87 2.42 -8.55
N LEU A 182 10.17 1.58 -7.79
CA LEU A 182 9.13 2.04 -6.87
C LEU A 182 9.71 2.91 -5.76
N ALA A 183 10.87 2.55 -5.19
CA ALA A 183 11.55 3.37 -4.20
C ALA A 183 11.88 4.77 -4.73
N ALA A 184 12.36 4.88 -5.97
CA ALA A 184 12.60 6.17 -6.62
C ALA A 184 11.31 6.99 -6.71
N LEU A 185 10.21 6.41 -7.22
CA LEU A 185 8.92 7.12 -7.32
C LEU A 185 8.38 7.58 -5.96
N VAL A 186 8.62 6.83 -4.90
CA VAL A 186 8.15 7.17 -3.54
C VAL A 186 9.00 8.25 -2.88
N PHE A 187 10.31 8.29 -3.12
CA PHE A 187 11.25 9.16 -2.38
C PHE A 187 11.81 10.32 -3.18
N ASP A 188 11.95 10.20 -4.50
CA ASP A 188 12.47 11.29 -5.32
C ASP A 188 11.37 12.35 -5.56
N CYS A 189 11.74 13.62 -5.35
CA CYS A 189 10.88 14.79 -5.61
C CYS A 189 10.97 15.23 -7.05
#